data_4910d0924d188e27de8ff124097eb612
#
_entry.id   4910d0924d188e27de8ff124097eb612
#
_cell.length_a   1.000
_cell.length_b   1.000
_cell.length_c   1.000
_cell.angle_alpha   90.00
_cell.angle_beta   90.00
_cell.angle_gamma   90.00
#
_symmetry.space_group_name_H-M   'P 1'
#
loop_
_entity.id
_entity.type
_entity.pdbx_description
1 polymer ?
#
loop_
_entity_poly.entity_id
_entity_poly.type
_entity_poly.pdbx_seq_one_letter_code
_entity_poly.pdbx_strand_id
1 'polypeptide(L)'
;MEDSAIIELYWQRSEQAIAETQTKYGAFCYSVALNLLRIPEDAEECVSDTYHAAWNAMPPQRPEKLRAWLGRVTRNLSLSLWNRNHRAKRSGGIPELLDELEDCLPAPETAETALEARELARAIDAWLSSLRREDRVLFLGRYWNGLSIQELAFRRGMKPEKLSLRLFRLRQSLRGFLEKEGYVL
;
A
#
# COMPACT_ATOMS: atom_id res chain seq x y z
N MET A 1 -14.80 6.12 -17.61
CA MET A 1 -15.97 5.30 -17.19
C MET A 1 -16.10 5.30 -15.66
N GLU A 2 -17.31 5.12 -15.10
CA GLU A 2 -17.53 5.00 -13.66
C GLU A 2 -17.09 3.63 -13.12
N ASP A 3 -16.69 3.55 -11.85
CA ASP A 3 -16.15 2.31 -11.25
C ASP A 3 -17.15 1.15 -11.30
N SER A 4 -18.44 1.45 -11.06
CA SER A 4 -19.51 0.45 -11.13
C SER A 4 -19.65 -0.16 -12.52
N ALA A 5 -19.50 0.64 -13.56
CA ALA A 5 -19.58 0.17 -14.94
C ALA A 5 -18.34 -0.69 -15.31
N ILE A 6 -17.13 -0.33 -14.84
CA ILE A 6 -15.94 -1.14 -15.03
C ILE A 6 -16.10 -2.51 -14.34
N ILE A 7 -16.62 -2.53 -13.10
CA ILE A 7 -16.87 -3.77 -12.36
C ILE A 7 -17.89 -4.64 -13.10
N GLU A 8 -18.93 -4.03 -13.67
CA GLU A 8 -19.92 -4.76 -14.45
C GLU A 8 -19.33 -5.42 -15.68
N LEU A 9 -18.40 -4.76 -16.39
CA LEU A 9 -17.66 -5.37 -17.51
C LEU A 9 -16.86 -6.61 -17.08
N TYR A 10 -16.22 -6.60 -15.89
CA TYR A 10 -15.56 -7.79 -15.34
C TYR A 10 -16.56 -8.92 -15.07
N TRP A 11 -17.73 -8.59 -14.54
CA TRP A 11 -18.79 -9.58 -14.27
C TRP A 11 -19.36 -10.19 -15.55
N GLN A 12 -19.41 -9.41 -16.63
CA GLN A 12 -19.81 -9.87 -17.97
C GLN A 12 -18.69 -10.60 -18.72
N ARG A 13 -17.49 -10.73 -18.10
CA ARG A 13 -16.31 -11.30 -18.75
C ARG A 13 -15.93 -10.59 -20.06
N SER A 14 -16.16 -9.28 -20.12
CA SER A 14 -15.76 -8.45 -21.26
C SER A 14 -14.30 -8.04 -21.14
N GLU A 15 -13.49 -8.31 -22.15
CA GLU A 15 -12.07 -7.87 -22.21
C GLU A 15 -11.94 -6.33 -22.11
N GLN A 16 -12.97 -5.59 -22.47
CA GLN A 16 -13.03 -4.14 -22.33
C GLN A 16 -12.83 -3.71 -20.87
N ALA A 17 -13.15 -4.55 -19.87
CA ALA A 17 -12.90 -4.27 -18.47
C ALA A 17 -11.43 -3.95 -18.18
N ILE A 18 -10.52 -4.70 -18.79
CA ILE A 18 -9.06 -4.50 -18.63
C ILE A 18 -8.65 -3.16 -19.26
N ALA A 19 -9.10 -2.88 -20.49
CA ALA A 19 -8.77 -1.63 -21.18
C ALA A 19 -9.28 -0.39 -20.42
N GLU A 20 -10.49 -0.43 -19.88
CA GLU A 20 -11.06 0.66 -19.10
C GLU A 20 -10.34 0.82 -17.74
N THR A 21 -9.96 -0.28 -17.10
CA THR A 21 -9.15 -0.25 -15.87
C THR A 21 -7.77 0.36 -16.14
N GLN A 22 -7.12 -0.03 -17.22
CA GLN A 22 -5.83 0.51 -17.63
C GLN A 22 -5.92 2.01 -17.91
N THR A 23 -6.91 2.44 -18.66
CA THR A 23 -7.14 3.86 -18.99
C THR A 23 -7.35 4.70 -17.73
N LYS A 24 -8.16 4.22 -16.79
CA LYS A 24 -8.50 4.99 -15.59
C LYS A 24 -7.50 4.88 -14.45
N TYR A 25 -6.89 3.73 -14.26
CA TYR A 25 -6.09 3.41 -13.07
C TYR A 25 -4.66 2.94 -13.38
N GLY A 26 -4.27 2.79 -14.65
CA GLY A 26 -2.94 2.30 -15.01
C GLY A 26 -1.81 3.13 -14.43
N ALA A 27 -1.88 4.45 -14.58
CA ALA A 27 -0.87 5.37 -14.01
C ALA A 27 -0.81 5.30 -12.47
N PHE A 28 -1.95 5.09 -11.80
CA PHE A 28 -2.01 4.93 -10.35
C PHE A 28 -1.37 3.60 -9.91
N CYS A 29 -1.73 2.48 -10.53
CA CYS A 29 -1.13 1.17 -10.22
C CYS A 29 0.38 1.18 -10.49
N TYR A 30 0.80 1.73 -11.63
CA TYR A 30 2.21 1.88 -11.98
C TYR A 30 2.98 2.71 -10.94
N SER A 31 2.41 3.84 -10.50
CA SER A 31 3.02 4.67 -9.47
C SER A 31 3.18 3.91 -8.14
N VAL A 32 2.19 3.10 -7.73
CA VAL A 32 2.29 2.27 -6.52
C VAL A 32 3.39 1.23 -6.67
N ALA A 33 3.41 0.50 -7.79
CA ALA A 33 4.42 -0.53 -8.05
C ALA A 33 5.83 0.07 -8.14
N LEU A 34 6.03 1.13 -8.91
CA LEU A 34 7.32 1.77 -9.10
C LEU A 34 7.89 2.36 -7.79
N ASN A 35 7.02 2.94 -6.95
CA ASN A 35 7.44 3.48 -5.66
C ASN A 35 7.98 2.40 -4.71
N LEU A 36 7.49 1.18 -4.82
CA LEU A 36 7.92 0.04 -4.00
C LEU A 36 9.09 -0.72 -4.60
N LEU A 37 9.03 -1.00 -5.90
CA LEU A 37 10.00 -1.86 -6.59
C LEU A 37 11.24 -1.09 -7.08
N ARG A 38 11.08 0.20 -7.40
CA ARG A 38 12.14 1.09 -7.95
C ARG A 38 12.71 0.66 -9.31
N ILE A 39 12.16 -0.38 -9.92
CA ILE A 39 12.57 -0.94 -11.21
C ILE A 39 11.37 -0.82 -12.15
N PRO A 40 11.49 -0.06 -13.27
CA PRO A 40 10.36 0.16 -14.19
C PRO A 40 9.79 -1.12 -14.78
N GLU A 41 10.64 -2.06 -15.18
CA GLU A 41 10.25 -3.33 -15.78
C GLU A 41 9.43 -4.19 -14.80
N ASP A 42 9.89 -4.29 -13.55
CA ASP A 42 9.18 -5.00 -12.48
C ASP A 42 7.83 -4.31 -12.17
N ALA A 43 7.77 -2.98 -12.27
CA ALA A 43 6.55 -2.23 -12.06
C ALA A 43 5.52 -2.48 -13.18
N GLU A 44 5.96 -2.57 -14.43
CA GLU A 44 5.10 -2.91 -15.57
C GLU A 44 4.55 -4.33 -15.46
N GLU A 45 5.40 -5.31 -15.11
CA GLU A 45 4.99 -6.69 -14.82
C GLU A 45 3.92 -6.72 -13.72
N CYS A 46 4.17 -6.02 -12.62
CA CYS A 46 3.25 -5.96 -11.48
C CYS A 46 1.89 -5.33 -11.85
N VAL A 47 1.87 -4.33 -12.73
CA VAL A 47 0.63 -3.72 -13.23
C VAL A 47 -0.15 -4.71 -14.09
N SER A 48 0.51 -5.45 -14.96
CA SER A 48 -0.10 -6.51 -15.78
C SER A 48 -0.70 -7.59 -14.88
N ASP A 49 0.04 -8.06 -13.87
CA ASP A 49 -0.44 -9.03 -12.88
C ASP A 49 -1.63 -8.49 -12.08
N THR A 50 -1.69 -7.18 -11.81
CA THR A 50 -2.83 -6.55 -11.15
C THR A 50 -4.11 -6.68 -11.97
N TYR A 51 -4.02 -6.50 -13.29
CA TYR A 51 -5.19 -6.67 -14.18
C TYR A 51 -5.62 -8.13 -14.28
N HIS A 52 -4.65 -9.04 -14.34
CA HIS A 52 -4.93 -10.47 -14.32
C HIS A 52 -5.59 -10.91 -13.00
N ALA A 53 -5.11 -10.39 -11.87
CA ALA A 53 -5.73 -10.63 -10.57
C ALA A 53 -7.16 -10.07 -10.50
N ALA A 54 -7.41 -8.88 -11.08
CA ALA A 54 -8.73 -8.30 -11.16
C ALA A 54 -9.69 -9.16 -11.99
N TRP A 55 -9.22 -9.66 -13.14
CA TRP A 55 -9.98 -10.56 -14.00
C TRP A 55 -10.37 -11.86 -13.28
N ASN A 56 -9.45 -12.43 -12.52
CA ASN A 56 -9.71 -13.69 -11.81
C ASN A 56 -10.57 -13.50 -10.56
N ALA A 57 -10.50 -12.34 -9.91
CA ALA A 57 -11.24 -12.07 -8.68
C ALA A 57 -12.69 -11.59 -8.93
N MET A 58 -12.96 -10.96 -10.05
CA MET A 58 -14.28 -10.45 -10.42
C MET A 58 -14.87 -11.21 -11.61
N PRO A 59 -15.98 -11.98 -11.45
CA PRO A 59 -16.64 -12.34 -10.21
C PRO A 59 -15.85 -13.38 -9.37
N PRO A 60 -16.17 -13.64 -8.09
CA PRO A 60 -17.37 -13.16 -7.37
C PRO A 60 -17.20 -11.84 -6.61
N GLN A 61 -15.98 -11.28 -6.53
CA GLN A 61 -15.76 -10.04 -5.79
C GLN A 61 -16.40 -8.84 -6.49
N ARG A 62 -16.99 -7.95 -5.69
CA ARG A 62 -17.56 -6.68 -6.16
C ARG A 62 -17.11 -5.54 -5.22
N PRO A 63 -15.90 -4.98 -5.44
CA PRO A 63 -15.33 -3.99 -4.55
C PRO A 63 -16.16 -2.68 -4.59
N GLU A 64 -16.50 -2.12 -3.42
CA GLU A 64 -17.19 -0.82 -3.32
C GLU A 64 -16.34 0.34 -3.85
N LYS A 65 -15.02 0.25 -3.71
CA LYS A 65 -14.03 1.26 -4.13
C LYS A 65 -12.96 0.58 -4.98
N LEU A 66 -13.16 0.57 -6.29
CA LEU A 66 -12.27 -0.11 -7.24
C LEU A 66 -10.82 0.37 -7.13
N ARG A 67 -10.60 1.69 -7.03
CA ARG A 67 -9.26 2.26 -6.87
C ARG A 67 -8.53 1.72 -5.63
N ALA A 68 -9.21 1.66 -4.49
CA ALA A 68 -8.61 1.18 -3.25
C ALA A 68 -8.30 -0.32 -3.32
N TRP A 69 -9.19 -1.09 -3.95
CA TRP A 69 -9.00 -2.51 -4.19
C TRP A 69 -7.79 -2.78 -5.10
N LEU A 70 -7.70 -2.10 -6.25
CA LEU A 70 -6.57 -2.20 -7.17
C LEU A 70 -5.26 -1.80 -6.48
N GLY A 71 -5.24 -0.70 -5.74
CA GLY A 71 -4.05 -0.25 -5.01
C GLY A 71 -3.56 -1.30 -4.00
N ARG A 72 -4.47 -1.98 -3.29
CA ARG A 72 -4.12 -3.08 -2.39
C ARG A 72 -3.56 -4.29 -3.14
N VAL A 73 -4.17 -4.68 -4.25
CA VAL A 73 -3.70 -5.80 -5.08
C VAL A 73 -2.32 -5.50 -5.64
N THR A 74 -2.13 -4.34 -6.26
CA THR A 74 -0.84 -3.90 -6.80
C THR A 74 0.25 -3.90 -5.73
N ARG A 75 -0.05 -3.36 -4.54
CA ARG A 75 0.89 -3.35 -3.42
C ARG A 75 1.28 -4.77 -3.00
N ASN A 76 0.31 -5.66 -2.82
CA ASN A 76 0.59 -7.04 -2.40
C ASN A 76 1.42 -7.79 -3.43
N LEU A 77 1.15 -7.60 -4.73
CA LEU A 77 1.95 -8.16 -5.81
C LEU A 77 3.37 -7.58 -5.83
N SER A 78 3.51 -6.26 -5.64
CA SER A 78 4.83 -5.60 -5.54
C SER A 78 5.64 -6.17 -4.37
N LEU A 79 5.03 -6.36 -3.20
CA LEU A 79 5.70 -6.96 -2.04
C LEU A 79 6.13 -8.40 -2.32
N SER A 80 5.27 -9.19 -2.95
CA SER A 80 5.58 -10.57 -3.32
C SER A 80 6.71 -10.67 -4.34
N LEU A 81 6.69 -9.80 -5.35
CA LEU A 81 7.73 -9.71 -6.37
C LEU A 81 9.07 -9.27 -5.75
N TRP A 82 9.02 -8.24 -4.90
CA TRP A 82 10.19 -7.79 -4.17
C TRP A 82 10.80 -8.90 -3.32
N ASN A 83 10.00 -9.62 -2.52
CA ASN A 83 10.46 -10.74 -1.70
C ASN A 83 11.09 -11.85 -2.55
N ARG A 84 10.51 -12.16 -3.72
CA ARG A 84 11.05 -13.15 -4.67
C ARG A 84 12.43 -12.73 -5.19
N ASN A 85 12.57 -11.47 -5.59
CA ASN A 85 13.78 -10.95 -6.22
C ASN A 85 14.90 -10.65 -5.21
N HIS A 86 14.56 -10.36 -3.93
CA HIS A 86 15.50 -9.90 -2.92
C HIS A 86 15.89 -10.94 -1.87
N ARG A 87 15.48 -12.20 -2.03
CA ARG A 87 16.09 -13.30 -1.26
C ARG A 87 17.61 -13.39 -1.46
N ALA A 88 18.16 -12.69 -2.47
CA ALA A 88 19.58 -12.68 -2.82
C ALA A 88 20.30 -11.32 -2.70
N LYS A 89 19.61 -10.15 -2.65
CA LYS A 89 20.27 -8.82 -2.59
C LYS A 89 19.42 -7.79 -1.85
N ARG A 90 19.98 -7.20 -0.79
CA ARG A 90 19.40 -6.01 -0.11
C ARG A 90 19.68 -4.76 -0.94
N SER A 91 18.68 -4.12 -1.53
CA SER A 91 18.79 -2.69 -1.92
C SER A 91 17.44 -2.08 -2.33
N GLY A 92 17.10 -0.94 -1.70
CA GLY A 92 16.17 0.10 -2.15
C GLY A 92 14.66 -0.10 -1.88
N GLY A 93 13.98 0.96 -1.54
CA GLY A 93 12.52 1.07 -1.50
C GLY A 93 11.85 0.45 -0.27
N ILE A 94 11.46 -0.82 -0.35
CA ILE A 94 10.76 -1.53 0.75
C ILE A 94 11.61 -1.66 2.02
N PRO A 95 12.92 -1.99 1.99
CA PRO A 95 13.74 -2.00 3.20
C PRO A 95 13.73 -0.68 3.95
N GLU A 96 13.90 0.45 3.24
CA GLU A 96 13.87 1.78 3.86
C GLU A 96 12.54 2.06 4.59
N LEU A 97 11.42 1.64 4.00
CA LEU A 97 10.11 1.79 4.62
C LEU A 97 9.91 0.87 5.82
N LEU A 98 10.43 -0.35 5.74
CA LEU A 98 10.39 -1.32 6.84
C LEU A 98 11.28 -0.88 8.00
N ASP A 99 12.52 -0.44 7.71
CA ASP A 99 13.44 0.09 8.71
C ASP A 99 12.85 1.29 9.47
N GLU A 100 12.15 2.19 8.74
CA GLU A 100 11.43 3.31 9.38
C GLU A 100 10.30 2.84 10.32
N LEU A 101 9.68 1.69 10.05
CA LEU A 101 8.56 1.15 10.84
C LEU A 101 9.00 0.14 11.91
N GLU A 102 10.24 -0.34 11.87
CA GLU A 102 10.75 -1.38 12.77
C GLU A 102 10.54 -1.03 14.25
N ASP A 103 10.81 0.22 14.62
CA ASP A 103 10.65 0.70 16.00
C ASP A 103 9.19 0.84 16.46
N CYS A 104 8.21 0.70 15.58
CA CYS A 104 6.80 0.98 15.92
C CYS A 104 5.83 -0.15 15.58
N LEU A 105 6.31 -1.26 15.09
CA LEU A 105 5.51 -2.46 14.82
C LEU A 105 6.10 -3.68 15.55
N PRO A 106 5.25 -4.63 15.99
CA PRO A 106 5.73 -5.90 16.54
C PRO A 106 6.63 -6.63 15.55
N ALA A 107 7.66 -7.32 16.05
CA ALA A 107 8.52 -8.13 15.21
C ALA A 107 7.70 -9.21 14.45
N PRO A 108 8.03 -9.50 13.17
CA PRO A 108 7.28 -10.49 12.38
C PRO A 108 7.19 -11.88 13.03
N GLU A 109 8.18 -12.22 13.84
CA GLU A 109 8.29 -13.51 14.54
C GLU A 109 7.29 -13.65 15.72
N THR A 110 6.71 -12.53 16.18
CA THR A 110 5.72 -12.55 17.28
C THR A 110 4.29 -12.77 16.79
N ALA A 111 4.04 -12.65 15.50
CA ALA A 111 2.73 -12.95 14.91
C ALA A 111 2.64 -14.43 14.50
N GLU A 112 2.45 -15.32 15.47
CA GLU A 112 2.42 -16.78 15.22
C GLU A 112 1.18 -17.23 14.46
N THR A 113 0.12 -16.42 14.39
CA THR A 113 -1.14 -16.81 13.76
C THR A 113 -1.72 -15.75 12.82
N ALA A 114 -2.52 -16.22 11.83
CA ALA A 114 -3.28 -15.33 10.94
C ALA A 114 -4.32 -14.46 11.72
N LEU A 115 -4.68 -14.86 12.92
CA LEU A 115 -5.59 -14.13 13.80
C LEU A 115 -4.90 -12.90 14.38
N GLU A 116 -3.69 -13.06 14.94
CA GLU A 116 -2.89 -11.95 15.51
C GLU A 116 -2.57 -10.89 14.44
N ALA A 117 -2.22 -11.33 13.22
CA ALA A 117 -2.03 -10.40 12.10
C ALA A 117 -3.30 -9.60 11.75
N ARG A 118 -4.49 -10.21 11.88
CA ARG A 118 -5.77 -9.52 11.66
C ARG A 118 -6.10 -8.55 12.79
N GLU A 119 -5.79 -8.90 14.02
CA GLU A 119 -5.99 -8.04 15.20
C GLU A 119 -5.07 -6.83 15.12
N LEU A 120 -3.78 -7.02 14.81
CA LEU A 120 -2.84 -5.94 14.56
C LEU A 120 -3.31 -5.01 13.42
N ALA A 121 -3.78 -5.58 12.32
CA ALA A 121 -4.32 -4.79 11.21
C ALA A 121 -5.52 -3.94 11.64
N ARG A 122 -6.43 -4.48 12.46
CA ARG A 122 -7.57 -3.74 13.01
C ARG A 122 -7.12 -2.61 13.96
N ALA A 123 -6.12 -2.86 14.80
CA ALA A 123 -5.55 -1.85 15.69
C ALA A 123 -4.93 -0.70 14.88
N ILE A 124 -4.15 -1.00 13.84
CA ILE A 124 -3.58 0.00 12.93
C ILE A 124 -4.68 0.80 12.22
N ASP A 125 -5.74 0.15 11.72
CA ASP A 125 -6.87 0.81 11.08
C ASP A 125 -7.62 1.75 12.06
N ALA A 126 -7.78 1.34 13.32
CA ALA A 126 -8.38 2.16 14.36
C ALA A 126 -7.51 3.40 14.65
N TRP A 127 -6.19 3.23 14.79
CA TRP A 127 -5.27 4.35 14.94
C TRP A 127 -5.30 5.30 13.74
N LEU A 128 -5.22 4.78 12.51
CA LEU A 128 -5.33 5.58 11.28
C LEU A 128 -6.64 6.38 11.24
N SER A 129 -7.74 5.77 11.70
CA SER A 129 -9.05 6.42 11.74
C SER A 129 -9.11 7.55 12.77
N SER A 130 -8.33 7.49 13.85
CA SER A 130 -8.22 8.52 14.86
C SER A 130 -7.41 9.74 14.42
N LEU A 131 -6.58 9.60 13.38
CA LEU A 131 -5.74 10.69 12.89
C LEU A 131 -6.56 11.75 12.15
N ARG A 132 -6.06 13.00 12.19
CA ARG A 132 -6.52 14.06 11.27
C ARG A 132 -6.30 13.62 9.82
N ARG A 133 -7.21 14.02 8.93
CA ARG A 133 -7.14 13.66 7.51
C ARG A 133 -5.76 13.90 6.87
N GLU A 134 -5.12 15.02 7.20
CA GLU A 134 -3.80 15.36 6.65
C GLU A 134 -2.72 14.36 7.09
N ASP A 135 -2.68 14.01 8.38
CA ASP A 135 -1.70 13.08 8.95
C ASP A 135 -1.89 11.68 8.37
N ARG A 136 -3.16 11.23 8.27
CA ARG A 136 -3.49 9.95 7.64
C ARG A 136 -3.01 9.89 6.19
N VAL A 137 -3.22 10.96 5.43
CA VAL A 137 -2.77 11.02 4.02
C VAL A 137 -1.26 11.01 3.91
N LEU A 138 -0.54 11.68 4.82
CA LEU A 138 0.93 11.65 4.85
C LEU A 138 1.44 10.25 5.18
N PHE A 139 0.90 9.63 6.21
CA PHE A 139 1.29 8.28 6.63
C PHE A 139 1.04 7.24 5.55
N LEU A 140 -0.18 7.21 4.99
CA LEU A 140 -0.52 6.32 3.89
C LEU A 140 0.28 6.63 2.61
N GLY A 141 0.58 7.89 2.34
CA GLY A 141 1.43 8.30 1.22
C GLY A 141 2.83 7.69 1.33
N ARG A 142 3.44 7.75 2.52
CA ARG A 142 4.77 7.19 2.75
C ARG A 142 4.75 5.67 2.80
N TYR A 143 3.98 5.07 3.72
CA TYR A 143 4.10 3.66 4.07
C TYR A 143 3.19 2.72 3.26
N TRP A 144 2.10 3.24 2.71
CA TRP A 144 1.22 2.45 1.85
C TRP A 144 1.54 2.61 0.37
N ASN A 145 1.72 3.85 -0.10
CA ASN A 145 1.99 4.14 -1.51
C ASN A 145 3.50 4.23 -1.86
N GLY A 146 4.39 4.12 -0.88
CA GLY A 146 5.84 4.12 -1.07
C GLY A 146 6.42 5.44 -1.58
N LEU A 147 5.70 6.56 -1.43
CA LEU A 147 6.20 7.87 -1.87
C LEU A 147 7.47 8.25 -1.11
N SER A 148 8.46 8.82 -1.81
CA SER A 148 9.63 9.40 -1.17
C SER A 148 9.26 10.65 -0.36
N ILE A 149 10.11 11.02 0.60
CA ILE A 149 9.90 12.23 1.41
C ILE A 149 9.87 13.46 0.50
N GLN A 150 10.72 13.52 -0.52
CA GLN A 150 10.79 14.64 -1.48
C GLN A 150 9.49 14.76 -2.28
N GLU A 151 8.99 13.63 -2.85
CA GLU A 151 7.73 13.63 -3.61
C GLU A 151 6.53 14.02 -2.74
N LEU A 152 6.47 13.47 -1.53
CA LEU A 152 5.37 13.76 -0.61
C LEU A 152 5.41 15.21 -0.13
N ALA A 153 6.60 15.77 0.17
CA ALA A 153 6.82 17.15 0.52
C ALA A 153 6.43 18.08 -0.61
N PHE A 154 6.86 17.79 -1.84
CA PHE A 154 6.49 18.55 -3.05
C PHE A 154 4.95 18.57 -3.24
N ARG A 155 4.30 17.42 -3.20
CA ARG A 155 2.83 17.29 -3.36
C ARG A 155 2.03 18.03 -2.28
N ARG A 156 2.64 18.29 -1.12
CA ARG A 156 2.01 18.95 0.03
C ARG A 156 2.46 20.37 0.26
N GLY A 157 3.36 20.91 -0.58
CA GLY A 157 3.91 22.24 -0.40
C GLY A 157 4.65 22.40 0.94
N MET A 158 5.30 21.33 1.41
CA MET A 158 6.03 21.29 2.68
C MET A 158 7.53 21.16 2.45
N LYS A 159 8.33 21.62 3.43
CA LYS A 159 9.77 21.31 3.42
C LYS A 159 10.00 19.84 3.80
N PRO A 160 10.96 19.14 3.16
CA PRO A 160 11.24 17.71 3.45
C PRO A 160 11.54 17.45 4.92
N GLU A 161 12.30 18.34 5.57
CA GLU A 161 12.70 18.19 7.00
C GLU A 161 11.47 18.28 7.92
N LYS A 162 10.54 19.19 7.61
CA LYS A 162 9.29 19.33 8.36
C LYS A 162 8.40 18.10 8.19
N LEU A 163 8.38 17.53 6.99
CA LEU A 163 7.64 16.30 6.71
C LEU A 163 8.25 15.10 7.44
N SER A 164 9.57 14.94 7.39
CA SER A 164 10.31 13.88 8.10
C SER A 164 10.01 13.90 9.60
N LEU A 165 10.05 15.07 10.22
CA LEU A 165 9.72 15.24 11.64
C LEU A 165 8.26 14.89 11.93
N ARG A 166 7.33 15.25 11.03
CA ARG A 166 5.91 14.93 11.18
C ARG A 166 5.67 13.42 11.08
N LEU A 167 6.30 12.75 10.11
CA LEU A 167 6.24 11.29 9.98
C LEU A 167 6.86 10.57 11.18
N PHE A 168 7.98 11.05 11.70
CA PHE A 168 8.57 10.53 12.94
C PHE A 168 7.58 10.60 14.11
N ARG A 169 6.93 11.76 14.31
CA ARG A 169 5.90 11.91 15.37
C ARG A 169 4.71 10.98 15.18
N LEU A 170 4.31 10.73 13.93
CA LEU A 170 3.22 9.77 13.61
C LEU A 170 3.63 8.34 13.96
N ARG A 171 4.87 7.94 13.67
CA ARG A 171 5.39 6.62 14.09
C ARG A 171 5.41 6.47 15.61
N GLN A 172 5.88 7.49 16.33
CA GLN A 172 5.85 7.47 17.79
C GLN A 172 4.42 7.41 18.36
N SER A 173 3.46 8.07 17.69
CA SER A 173 2.04 7.98 18.06
C SER A 173 1.48 6.58 17.81
N LEU A 174 1.84 5.93 16.70
CA LEU A 174 1.45 4.55 16.40
C LEU A 174 2.03 3.59 17.45
N ARG A 175 3.33 3.72 17.74
CA ARG A 175 4.00 2.94 18.77
C ARG A 175 3.25 3.02 20.10
N GLY A 176 3.03 4.23 20.63
CA GLY A 176 2.36 4.42 21.91
C GLY A 176 0.89 3.97 21.89
N PHE A 177 0.23 3.95 20.73
CA PHE A 177 -1.10 3.38 20.57
C PHE A 177 -1.06 1.85 20.68
N LEU A 178 -0.16 1.19 19.95
CA LEU A 178 -0.04 -0.27 19.97
C LEU A 178 0.40 -0.80 21.35
N GLU A 179 1.34 -0.11 22.02
CA GLU A 179 1.73 -0.45 23.41
C GLU A 179 0.53 -0.42 24.38
N LYS A 180 -0.39 0.56 24.21
CA LYS A 180 -1.63 0.64 25.02
C LYS A 180 -2.62 -0.48 24.70
N GLU A 181 -2.65 -0.94 23.47
CA GLU A 181 -3.45 -2.09 23.03
C GLU A 181 -2.82 -3.44 23.45
N GLY A 182 -1.64 -3.42 24.10
CA GLY A 182 -1.00 -4.61 24.66
C GLY A 182 0.02 -5.27 23.75
N TYR A 183 0.39 -4.63 22.62
CA TYR A 183 1.46 -5.14 21.77
C TYR A 183 2.84 -4.89 22.37
N VAL A 184 3.71 -5.89 22.30
CA VAL A 184 5.14 -5.78 22.66
C VAL A 184 5.89 -5.39 21.37
N LEU A 185 6.64 -4.26 21.43
CA LEU A 185 7.32 -3.66 20.27
C LEU A 185 8.84 -3.69 20.47
#